data_c3b92b1e5020a9e84c66926ba7e99bfa
#
_entry.id   c3b92b1e5020a9e84c66926ba7e99bfa
#
_cell.length_a   1.000
_cell.length_b   1.000
_cell.length_c   1.000
_cell.angle_alpha   90.00
_cell.angle_beta   90.00
_cell.angle_gamma   90.00
#
_symmetry.space_group_name_H-M   'P 1'
#
loop_
_entity.id
_entity.type
_entity.pdbx_description
1 polymer ?
#
loop_
_entity_poly.entity_id
_entity_poly.type
_entity_poly.pdbx_seq_one_letter_code
_entity_poly.pdbx_strand_id
1 'polypeptide(L)'
;MDLQVSDSLKIIQSVINQRKQKYEENGFFLIFWSVLIMLAGVLQFVMLITNYYPKQSGFVWLILMALGFFYSLWIKVKSTKRKKAEKSYNDWTDWLWFVAGINAIIAFLIPWSIFDSFLTAFLIIYLPFTFVTLTMALQMKMKLWIVACLLAFIIIYAVQFISFSQEVFLPLVSSLMAGLLFLIPGIQFHLDYKKRSNVR
;
A
#
# COMPACT_ATOMS: atom_id res chain seq x y z
N MET A 1 -18.85 39.87 -7.21
CA MET A 1 -17.58 39.74 -7.96
C MET A 1 -16.49 39.06 -7.09
N ASP A 2 -16.41 39.37 -5.81
CA ASP A 2 -15.37 38.85 -4.89
C ASP A 2 -15.48 37.32 -4.58
N LEU A 3 -16.67 36.75 -4.56
CA LEU A 3 -16.90 35.34 -4.32
C LEU A 3 -16.30 34.42 -5.44
N GLN A 4 -16.47 34.83 -6.71
CA GLN A 4 -15.90 34.08 -7.85
C GLN A 4 -14.37 34.12 -7.88
N VAL A 5 -13.76 35.25 -7.48
CA VAL A 5 -12.31 35.39 -7.38
C VAL A 5 -11.76 34.50 -6.26
N SER A 6 -12.45 34.44 -5.09
CA SER A 6 -12.07 33.59 -3.95
C SER A 6 -12.12 32.11 -4.33
N ASP A 7 -13.15 31.66 -5.05
CA ASP A 7 -13.27 30.26 -5.46
C ASP A 7 -12.26 29.88 -6.54
N SER A 8 -11.97 30.77 -7.48
CA SER A 8 -10.92 30.58 -8.48
C SER A 8 -9.54 30.46 -7.82
N LEU A 9 -9.24 31.27 -6.82
CA LEU A 9 -7.99 31.19 -6.06
C LEU A 9 -7.88 29.87 -5.29
N LYS A 10 -8.95 29.38 -4.66
CA LYS A 10 -8.97 28.08 -3.99
C LYS A 10 -8.69 26.92 -4.96
N ILE A 11 -9.28 26.96 -6.16
CA ILE A 11 -9.04 25.96 -7.20
C ILE A 11 -7.58 25.99 -7.65
N ILE A 12 -7.03 27.16 -7.92
CA ILE A 12 -5.62 27.32 -8.31
C ILE A 12 -4.71 26.78 -7.20
N GLN A 13 -4.99 27.13 -5.95
CA GLN A 13 -4.21 26.69 -4.79
C GLN A 13 -4.29 25.17 -4.62
N SER A 14 -5.46 24.57 -4.83
CA SER A 14 -5.64 23.11 -4.78
C SER A 14 -4.82 22.40 -5.85
N VAL A 15 -4.81 22.90 -7.09
CA VAL A 15 -4.02 22.35 -8.19
C VAL A 15 -2.51 22.48 -7.94
N ILE A 16 -2.08 23.63 -7.41
CA ILE A 16 -0.68 23.87 -7.03
C ILE A 16 -0.26 22.89 -5.94
N ASN A 17 -1.08 22.70 -4.90
CA ASN A 17 -0.79 21.80 -3.80
C ASN A 17 -0.75 20.34 -4.24
N GLN A 18 -1.68 19.89 -5.11
CA GLN A 18 -1.63 18.54 -5.71
C GLN A 18 -0.35 18.30 -6.52
N ARG A 19 0.06 19.30 -7.30
CA ARG A 19 1.33 19.21 -8.05
C ARG A 19 2.53 19.20 -7.13
N LYS A 20 2.55 20.03 -6.08
CA LYS A 20 3.62 20.09 -5.08
C LYS A 20 3.76 18.75 -4.37
N GLN A 21 2.66 18.13 -3.96
CA GLN A 21 2.65 16.83 -3.30
C GLN A 21 3.21 15.72 -4.19
N LYS A 22 2.78 15.64 -5.46
CA LYS A 22 3.38 14.74 -6.44
C LYS A 22 4.88 15.03 -6.64
N TYR A 23 5.32 16.26 -6.45
CA TYR A 23 6.72 16.68 -6.56
C TYR A 23 7.57 16.29 -5.35
N GLU A 24 6.99 16.21 -4.16
CA GLU A 24 7.70 15.89 -2.91
C GLU A 24 7.74 14.39 -2.62
N GLU A 25 6.83 13.61 -3.23
CA GLU A 25 6.77 12.15 -3.04
C GLU A 25 7.97 11.47 -3.71
N ASN A 26 8.78 10.79 -2.89
CA ASN A 26 9.97 10.08 -3.34
C ASN A 26 9.77 8.56 -3.46
N GLY A 27 8.57 8.07 -3.19
CA GLY A 27 8.21 6.65 -3.28
C GLY A 27 8.84 5.75 -2.22
N PHE A 28 9.64 6.28 -1.31
CA PHE A 28 10.38 5.49 -0.32
C PHE A 28 9.46 4.59 0.52
N PHE A 29 8.36 5.13 1.03
CA PHE A 29 7.43 4.35 1.86
C PHE A 29 6.77 3.22 1.08
N LEU A 30 6.40 3.44 -0.17
CA LEU A 30 5.80 2.41 -1.02
C LEU A 30 6.80 1.28 -1.30
N ILE A 31 8.04 1.62 -1.64
CA ILE A 31 9.11 0.62 -1.84
C ILE A 31 9.37 -0.14 -0.54
N PHE A 32 9.51 0.55 0.58
CA PHE A 32 9.79 -0.04 1.88
C PHE A 32 8.70 -1.05 2.28
N TRP A 33 7.43 -0.66 2.23
CA TRP A 33 6.31 -1.55 2.55
C TRP A 33 6.20 -2.73 1.56
N SER A 34 6.43 -2.48 0.27
CA SER A 34 6.46 -3.55 -0.72
C SER A 34 7.50 -4.60 -0.39
N VAL A 35 8.73 -4.18 -0.07
CA VAL A 35 9.82 -5.11 0.27
C VAL A 35 9.46 -5.93 1.51
N LEU A 36 8.89 -5.32 2.55
CA LEU A 36 8.47 -6.05 3.75
C LEU A 36 7.39 -7.10 3.46
N ILE A 37 6.36 -6.74 2.68
CA ILE A 37 5.28 -7.66 2.30
C ILE A 37 5.83 -8.79 1.43
N MET A 38 6.69 -8.47 0.46
CA MET A 38 7.31 -9.48 -0.40
C MET A 38 8.17 -10.45 0.41
N LEU A 39 8.98 -9.95 1.33
CA LEU A 39 9.78 -10.80 2.22
C LEU A 39 8.90 -11.69 3.10
N ALA A 40 7.82 -11.14 3.69
CA ALA A 40 6.90 -11.92 4.50
C ALA A 40 6.28 -13.06 3.69
N GLY A 41 5.80 -12.77 2.47
CA GLY A 41 5.19 -13.76 1.61
C GLY A 41 6.15 -14.84 1.16
N VAL A 42 7.37 -14.47 0.75
CA VAL A 42 8.41 -15.46 0.35
C VAL A 42 8.82 -16.33 1.54
N LEU A 43 9.07 -15.74 2.72
CA LEU A 43 9.45 -16.49 3.91
C LEU A 43 8.35 -17.47 4.33
N GLN A 44 7.09 -17.02 4.38
CA GLN A 44 5.98 -17.91 4.69
C GLN A 44 5.85 -19.04 3.67
N PHE A 45 5.96 -18.74 2.38
CA PHE A 45 5.90 -19.75 1.33
C PHE A 45 6.99 -20.82 1.50
N VAL A 46 8.24 -20.40 1.76
CA VAL A 46 9.35 -21.33 2.01
C VAL A 46 9.07 -22.20 3.22
N MET A 47 8.56 -21.63 4.34
CA MET A 47 8.21 -22.39 5.53
C MET A 47 7.11 -23.44 5.25
N LEU A 48 6.12 -23.09 4.43
CA LEU A 48 5.04 -24.02 4.06
C LEU A 48 5.53 -25.16 3.17
N ILE A 49 6.34 -24.87 2.14
CA ILE A 49 6.87 -25.90 1.23
C ILE A 49 7.85 -26.83 1.94
N THR A 50 8.73 -26.29 2.78
CA THR A 50 9.70 -27.10 3.52
C THR A 50 9.09 -27.82 4.72
N ASN A 51 7.81 -27.62 4.98
CA ASN A 51 7.09 -28.12 6.16
C ASN A 51 7.77 -27.72 7.49
N TYR A 52 8.47 -26.56 7.48
CA TYR A 52 9.16 -26.03 8.65
C TYR A 52 8.22 -25.13 9.44
N TYR A 53 7.75 -25.61 10.60
CA TYR A 53 6.78 -24.94 11.45
C TYR A 53 5.57 -24.33 10.69
N PRO A 54 4.84 -25.12 9.89
CA PRO A 54 3.79 -24.59 9.00
C PRO A 54 2.67 -23.84 9.77
N LYS A 55 2.33 -24.33 10.98
CA LYS A 55 1.31 -23.68 11.85
C LYS A 55 1.75 -22.29 12.35
N GLN A 56 3.04 -22.07 12.51
CA GLN A 56 3.61 -20.81 13.00
C GLN A 56 4.04 -19.88 11.86
N SER A 57 3.98 -20.33 10.62
CA SER A 57 4.46 -19.53 9.46
C SER A 57 3.79 -18.15 9.34
N GLY A 58 2.55 -18.02 9.82
CA GLY A 58 1.84 -16.74 9.88
C GLY A 58 2.48 -15.68 10.79
N PHE A 59 3.26 -16.06 11.80
CA PHE A 59 3.94 -15.10 12.68
C PHE A 59 4.98 -14.24 11.94
N VAL A 60 5.49 -14.71 10.79
CA VAL A 60 6.39 -13.93 9.94
C VAL A 60 5.75 -12.59 9.55
N TRP A 61 4.45 -12.62 9.21
CA TRP A 61 3.71 -11.40 8.91
C TRP A 61 3.60 -10.47 10.10
N LEU A 62 3.25 -11.00 11.27
CA LEU A 62 3.11 -10.19 12.47
C LEU A 62 4.41 -9.48 12.80
N ILE A 63 5.54 -10.19 12.77
CA ILE A 63 6.86 -9.64 13.09
C ILE A 63 7.25 -8.55 12.07
N LEU A 64 7.18 -8.86 10.78
CA LEU A 64 7.61 -7.91 9.73
C LEU A 64 6.69 -6.69 9.65
N MET A 65 5.37 -6.87 9.78
CA MET A 65 4.42 -5.75 9.77
C MET A 65 4.59 -4.87 11.02
N ALA A 66 4.82 -5.47 12.21
CA ALA A 66 5.12 -4.70 13.41
C ALA A 66 6.41 -3.88 13.26
N LEU A 67 7.49 -4.48 12.76
CA LEU A 67 8.75 -3.77 12.47
C LEU A 67 8.53 -2.61 11.48
N GLY A 68 7.79 -2.85 10.41
CA GLY A 68 7.43 -1.83 9.43
C GLY A 68 6.63 -0.69 10.04
N PHE A 69 5.66 -1.00 10.89
CA PHE A 69 4.84 -0.01 11.57
C PHE A 69 5.66 0.87 12.51
N PHE A 70 6.47 0.27 13.40
CA PHE A 70 7.31 1.04 14.32
C PHE A 70 8.35 1.90 13.60
N TYR A 71 8.95 1.40 12.53
CA TYR A 71 9.86 2.18 11.69
C TYR A 71 9.15 3.35 11.02
N SER A 72 7.95 3.14 10.48
CA SER A 72 7.13 4.20 9.87
C SER A 72 6.76 5.28 10.89
N LEU A 73 6.37 4.90 12.11
CA LEU A 73 6.09 5.83 13.20
C LEU A 73 7.33 6.65 13.57
N TRP A 74 8.48 5.99 13.70
CA TRP A 74 9.74 6.66 14.03
C TRP A 74 10.11 7.74 12.99
N ILE A 75 10.00 7.41 11.70
CA ILE A 75 10.23 8.39 10.62
C ILE A 75 9.23 9.54 10.70
N LYS A 76 7.93 9.23 10.91
CA LYS A 76 6.88 10.25 10.99
C LYS A 76 7.16 11.23 12.14
N VAL A 77 7.48 10.74 13.32
CA VAL A 77 7.84 11.57 14.49
C VAL A 77 9.07 12.43 14.22
N LYS A 78 10.10 11.88 13.57
CA LYS A 78 11.32 12.63 13.21
C LYS A 78 11.03 13.72 12.16
N SER A 79 10.16 13.46 11.19
CA SER A 79 9.80 14.42 10.14
C SER A 79 8.91 15.54 10.65
N THR A 80 8.00 15.27 11.58
CA THR A 80 7.09 16.29 12.16
C THR A 80 7.84 17.37 12.90
N LYS A 81 8.99 17.06 13.51
CA LYS A 81 9.86 18.05 14.15
C LYS A 81 10.46 19.07 13.16
N ARG A 82 10.56 18.71 11.86
CA ARG A 82 11.09 19.58 10.80
C ARG A 82 10.03 20.39 10.06
N LYS A 83 8.76 19.94 10.04
CA LYS A 83 7.68 20.51 9.21
C LYS A 83 6.54 21.14 10.02
N LYS A 84 6.84 21.97 11.03
CA LYS A 84 5.79 22.67 11.81
C LYS A 84 4.97 23.70 11.00
N ALA A 85 5.22 23.94 9.72
CA ALA A 85 4.69 25.06 8.96
C ALA A 85 3.69 24.71 7.83
N GLU A 86 3.53 23.48 7.41
CA GLU A 86 2.60 23.16 6.31
C GLU A 86 1.64 22.03 6.70
N LYS A 87 0.41 22.42 7.11
CA LYS A 87 -0.72 21.48 7.23
C LYS A 87 -0.98 20.89 5.86
N SER A 88 -0.77 19.59 5.70
CA SER A 88 -1.00 18.86 4.46
C SER A 88 -2.48 18.90 4.08
N TYR A 89 -2.74 19.22 2.82
CA TYR A 89 -4.09 19.33 2.25
C TYR A 89 -4.79 17.97 2.04
N ASN A 90 -4.13 16.86 2.33
CA ASN A 90 -4.63 15.51 1.99
C ASN A 90 -5.02 14.65 3.20
N ASP A 91 -5.75 15.22 4.15
CA ASP A 91 -6.22 14.47 5.32
C ASP A 91 -7.06 13.23 4.94
N TRP A 92 -7.81 13.27 3.82
CA TRP A 92 -8.67 12.17 3.42
C TRP A 92 -7.93 10.94 2.86
N THR A 93 -6.80 11.13 2.15
CA THR A 93 -5.98 10.00 1.68
C THR A 93 -5.30 9.29 2.84
N ASP A 94 -4.82 10.04 3.84
CA ASP A 94 -4.26 9.47 5.07
C ASP A 94 -5.32 8.63 5.80
N TRP A 95 -6.58 9.10 5.84
CA TRP A 95 -7.69 8.34 6.40
C TRP A 95 -7.99 7.04 5.63
N LEU A 96 -7.94 7.06 4.29
CA LEU A 96 -8.13 5.84 3.50
C LEU A 96 -7.05 4.79 3.80
N TRP A 97 -5.78 5.21 3.88
CA TRP A 97 -4.69 4.31 4.27
C TRP A 97 -4.85 3.79 5.69
N PHE A 98 -5.27 4.64 6.61
CA PHE A 98 -5.52 4.26 7.99
C PHE A 98 -6.64 3.22 8.09
N VAL A 99 -7.77 3.43 7.42
CA VAL A 99 -8.90 2.48 7.38
C VAL A 99 -8.48 1.16 6.74
N ALA A 100 -7.75 1.19 5.61
CA ALA A 100 -7.25 -0.04 4.97
C ALA A 100 -6.27 -0.79 5.88
N GLY A 101 -5.39 -0.07 6.61
CA GLY A 101 -4.48 -0.65 7.58
C GLY A 101 -5.18 -1.29 8.77
N ILE A 102 -6.19 -0.61 9.36
CA ILE A 102 -7.02 -1.19 10.42
C ILE A 102 -7.74 -2.44 9.92
N ASN A 103 -8.34 -2.39 8.73
CA ASN A 103 -8.99 -3.56 8.13
C ASN A 103 -8.04 -4.75 8.00
N ALA A 104 -6.81 -4.53 7.56
CA ALA A 104 -5.80 -5.58 7.46
C ALA A 104 -5.43 -6.16 8.84
N ILE A 105 -5.29 -5.31 9.88
CA ILE A 105 -5.02 -5.77 11.25
C ILE A 105 -6.19 -6.61 11.77
N ILE A 106 -7.42 -6.15 11.60
CA ILE A 106 -8.62 -6.89 12.02
C ILE A 106 -8.69 -8.23 11.30
N ALA A 107 -8.51 -8.26 9.97
CA ALA A 107 -8.53 -9.47 9.17
C ALA A 107 -7.41 -10.46 9.56
N PHE A 108 -6.28 -9.96 10.08
CA PHE A 108 -5.20 -10.80 10.58
C PHE A 108 -5.46 -11.32 12.00
N LEU A 109 -6.11 -10.54 12.87
CA LEU A 109 -6.40 -10.90 14.27
C LEU A 109 -7.63 -11.78 14.41
N ILE A 110 -8.55 -11.79 13.45
CA ILE A 110 -9.72 -12.67 13.47
C ILE A 110 -9.21 -14.12 13.36
N PRO A 111 -9.54 -14.96 14.35
CA PRO A 111 -9.12 -16.36 14.31
C PRO A 111 -9.56 -17.03 13.01
N TRP A 112 -8.68 -17.81 12.43
CA TRP A 112 -8.93 -18.58 11.21
C TRP A 112 -10.18 -19.46 11.29
N SER A 113 -10.66 -19.75 12.49
CA SER A 113 -11.90 -20.47 12.75
C SER A 113 -13.17 -19.72 12.32
N ILE A 114 -13.08 -18.41 12.07
CA ILE A 114 -14.22 -17.61 11.58
C ILE A 114 -14.24 -17.56 10.05
N PHE A 115 -13.05 -17.65 9.43
CA PHE A 115 -12.93 -17.75 7.99
C PHE A 115 -12.62 -19.20 7.63
N ASP A 116 -13.51 -19.87 6.95
CA ASP A 116 -13.34 -21.26 6.52
C ASP A 116 -12.17 -21.43 5.51
N SER A 117 -11.59 -20.34 5.01
CA SER A 117 -10.46 -20.38 4.09
C SER A 117 -9.55 -19.18 4.17
N PHE A 118 -8.26 -19.38 3.88
CA PHE A 118 -7.25 -18.31 3.68
C PHE A 118 -7.63 -17.36 2.54
N LEU A 119 -8.39 -17.84 1.55
CA LEU A 119 -8.87 -17.06 0.41
C LEU A 119 -9.74 -15.89 0.85
N THR A 120 -10.64 -16.12 1.80
CA THR A 120 -11.50 -15.05 2.34
C THR A 120 -10.69 -13.97 3.04
N ALA A 121 -9.70 -14.36 3.87
CA ALA A 121 -8.81 -13.41 4.52
C ALA A 121 -7.98 -12.61 3.50
N PHE A 122 -7.47 -13.27 2.46
CA PHE A 122 -6.76 -12.63 1.36
C PHE A 122 -7.62 -11.55 0.68
N LEU A 123 -8.88 -11.87 0.37
CA LEU A 123 -9.82 -10.95 -0.26
C LEU A 123 -10.11 -9.73 0.64
N ILE A 124 -10.39 -9.96 1.92
CA ILE A 124 -10.69 -8.91 2.89
C ILE A 124 -9.49 -7.96 3.06
N ILE A 125 -8.27 -8.44 2.97
CA ILE A 125 -7.07 -7.62 3.10
C ILE A 125 -6.81 -6.83 1.81
N TYR A 126 -6.75 -7.51 0.66
CA TYR A 126 -6.25 -6.90 -0.57
C TYR A 126 -7.26 -6.06 -1.33
N LEU A 127 -8.56 -6.35 -1.21
CA LEU A 127 -9.59 -5.58 -1.90
C LEU A 127 -9.59 -4.10 -1.47
N PRO A 128 -9.63 -3.74 -0.18
CA PRO A 128 -9.56 -2.35 0.27
C PRO A 128 -8.25 -1.66 -0.14
N PHE A 129 -7.10 -2.35 -0.01
CA PHE A 129 -5.82 -1.78 -0.46
C PHE A 129 -5.81 -1.47 -1.95
N THR A 130 -6.38 -2.35 -2.78
CA THR A 130 -6.47 -2.14 -4.23
C THR A 130 -7.35 -0.94 -4.57
N PHE A 131 -8.48 -0.75 -3.86
CA PHE A 131 -9.31 0.44 -4.02
C PHE A 131 -8.58 1.73 -3.61
N VAL A 132 -7.89 1.73 -2.48
CA VAL A 132 -7.12 2.89 -2.01
C VAL A 132 -6.03 3.26 -3.01
N THR A 133 -5.25 2.26 -3.45
CA THR A 133 -4.16 2.48 -4.41
C THR A 133 -4.68 2.92 -5.77
N LEU A 134 -5.81 2.37 -6.26
CA LEU A 134 -6.45 2.80 -7.50
C LEU A 134 -6.93 4.25 -7.40
N THR A 135 -7.56 4.63 -6.29
CA THR A 135 -8.03 5.99 -6.06
C THR A 135 -6.85 6.98 -6.12
N MET A 136 -5.72 6.65 -5.47
CA MET A 136 -4.51 7.47 -5.53
C MET A 136 -3.91 7.52 -6.94
N ALA A 137 -3.87 6.38 -7.65
CA ALA A 137 -3.36 6.32 -9.02
C ALA A 137 -4.17 7.18 -9.98
N LEU A 138 -5.50 7.19 -9.85
CA LEU A 138 -6.42 8.05 -10.62
C LEU A 138 -6.20 9.52 -10.28
N GLN A 139 -6.13 9.88 -9.00
CA GLN A 139 -5.89 11.24 -8.54
C GLN A 139 -4.55 11.79 -9.06
N MET A 140 -3.51 10.97 -9.05
CA MET A 140 -2.18 11.35 -9.52
C MET A 140 -2.00 11.20 -11.04
N LYS A 141 -3.02 10.67 -11.74
CA LYS A 141 -2.99 10.42 -13.20
C LYS A 141 -1.80 9.57 -13.64
N MET A 142 -1.43 8.55 -12.85
CA MET A 142 -0.30 7.67 -13.12
C MET A 142 -0.77 6.41 -13.86
N LYS A 143 -0.70 6.43 -15.20
CA LYS A 143 -1.23 5.36 -16.06
C LYS A 143 -0.71 3.97 -15.72
N LEU A 144 0.61 3.83 -15.48
CA LEU A 144 1.22 2.54 -15.13
C LEU A 144 0.65 1.97 -13.81
N TRP A 145 0.46 2.83 -12.82
CA TRP A 145 -0.14 2.43 -11.55
C TRP A 145 -1.61 2.04 -11.68
N ILE A 146 -2.37 2.76 -12.50
CA ILE A 146 -3.77 2.39 -12.81
C ILE A 146 -3.83 0.99 -13.41
N VAL A 147 -2.98 0.69 -14.41
CA VAL A 147 -2.90 -0.65 -15.03
C VAL A 147 -2.52 -1.70 -14.00
N ALA A 148 -1.53 -1.43 -13.14
CA ALA A 148 -1.13 -2.35 -12.08
C ALA A 148 -2.27 -2.64 -11.09
N CYS A 149 -3.07 -1.63 -10.71
CA CYS A 149 -4.26 -1.82 -9.86
C CYS A 149 -5.35 -2.66 -10.56
N LEU A 150 -5.58 -2.45 -11.84
CA LEU A 150 -6.54 -3.27 -12.60
C LEU A 150 -6.08 -4.74 -12.69
N LEU A 151 -4.80 -4.99 -12.92
CA LEU A 151 -4.23 -6.33 -12.86
C LEU A 151 -4.38 -6.95 -11.47
N ALA A 152 -4.18 -6.16 -10.40
CA ALA A 152 -4.39 -6.61 -9.03
C ALA A 152 -5.84 -7.05 -8.79
N PHE A 153 -6.84 -6.33 -9.30
CA PHE A 153 -8.24 -6.77 -9.25
C PHE A 153 -8.45 -8.11 -9.94
N ILE A 154 -7.89 -8.29 -11.14
CA ILE A 154 -7.98 -9.56 -11.88
C ILE A 154 -7.40 -10.70 -11.02
N ILE A 155 -6.25 -10.49 -10.39
CA ILE A 155 -5.59 -11.49 -9.53
C ILE A 155 -6.47 -11.81 -8.32
N ILE A 156 -7.05 -10.80 -7.65
CA ILE A 156 -7.94 -11.02 -6.49
C ILE A 156 -9.10 -11.95 -6.85
N TYR A 157 -9.73 -11.75 -8.00
CA TYR A 157 -10.83 -12.60 -8.44
C TYR A 157 -10.33 -13.97 -8.94
N ALA A 158 -9.22 -14.02 -9.66
CA ALA A 158 -8.64 -15.26 -10.16
C ALA A 158 -8.26 -16.21 -9.03
N VAL A 159 -7.75 -15.68 -7.92
CA VAL A 159 -7.38 -16.45 -6.72
C VAL A 159 -8.59 -17.19 -6.13
N GLN A 160 -9.82 -16.71 -6.30
CA GLN A 160 -11.02 -17.41 -5.80
C GLN A 160 -11.27 -18.77 -6.50
N PHE A 161 -10.66 -19.00 -7.65
CA PHE A 161 -10.73 -20.29 -8.36
C PHE A 161 -9.62 -21.27 -7.97
N ILE A 162 -8.73 -20.89 -7.03
CA ILE A 162 -7.65 -21.74 -6.55
C ILE A 162 -8.24 -22.81 -5.62
N SER A 163 -7.89 -24.07 -5.86
CA SER A 163 -8.30 -25.20 -5.02
C SER A 163 -7.59 -25.13 -3.66
N PHE A 164 -8.24 -25.64 -2.60
CA PHE A 164 -7.70 -25.65 -1.23
C PHE A 164 -6.28 -26.23 -1.13
N SER A 165 -5.97 -27.27 -1.91
CA SER A 165 -4.62 -27.86 -1.98
C SER A 165 -3.54 -26.90 -2.50
N GLN A 166 -3.92 -25.81 -3.15
CA GLN A 166 -3.03 -24.83 -3.75
C GLN A 166 -2.90 -23.55 -2.91
N GLU A 167 -3.57 -23.47 -1.76
CA GLU A 167 -3.50 -22.29 -0.87
C GLU A 167 -2.08 -21.99 -0.35
N VAL A 168 -1.18 -22.98 -0.39
CA VAL A 168 0.25 -22.83 -0.09
C VAL A 168 0.90 -21.71 -0.93
N PHE A 169 0.37 -21.43 -2.12
CA PHE A 169 0.89 -20.39 -3.01
C PHE A 169 0.37 -18.96 -2.67
N LEU A 170 -0.64 -18.83 -1.82
CA LEU A 170 -1.20 -17.52 -1.46
C LEU A 170 -0.18 -16.51 -0.92
N PRO A 171 0.84 -16.89 -0.12
CA PRO A 171 1.89 -15.96 0.29
C PRO A 171 2.70 -15.40 -0.88
N LEU A 172 2.94 -16.20 -1.93
CA LEU A 172 3.59 -15.71 -3.16
C LEU A 172 2.68 -14.76 -3.94
N VAL A 173 1.38 -15.05 -4.01
CA VAL A 173 0.41 -14.13 -4.62
C VAL A 173 0.39 -12.82 -3.84
N SER A 174 0.48 -12.86 -2.51
CA SER A 174 0.61 -11.66 -1.67
C SER A 174 1.88 -10.85 -2.01
N SER A 175 3.00 -11.52 -2.26
CA SER A 175 4.23 -10.87 -2.73
C SER A 175 4.05 -10.20 -4.10
N LEU A 176 3.36 -10.87 -5.03
CA LEU A 176 3.03 -10.31 -6.34
C LEU A 176 2.14 -9.08 -6.22
N MET A 177 1.10 -9.14 -5.38
CA MET A 177 0.22 -8.01 -5.09
C MET A 177 0.98 -6.81 -4.53
N ALA A 178 1.93 -7.03 -3.62
CA ALA A 178 2.79 -5.97 -3.11
C ALA A 178 3.65 -5.34 -4.22
N GLY A 179 4.14 -6.15 -5.14
CA GLY A 179 4.86 -5.67 -6.33
C GLY A 179 4.01 -4.74 -7.19
N LEU A 180 2.78 -5.14 -7.49
CA LEU A 180 1.86 -4.36 -8.32
C LEU A 180 1.37 -3.09 -7.63
N LEU A 181 0.92 -3.20 -6.38
CA LEU A 181 0.23 -2.10 -5.69
C LEU A 181 1.20 -1.06 -5.10
N PHE A 182 2.41 -1.48 -4.70
CA PHE A 182 3.34 -0.62 -3.97
C PHE A 182 4.70 -0.47 -4.64
N LEU A 183 5.34 -1.56 -5.13
CA LEU A 183 6.69 -1.48 -5.67
C LEU A 183 6.73 -0.69 -6.99
N ILE A 184 5.85 -1.03 -7.93
CA ILE A 184 5.78 -0.34 -9.23
C ILE A 184 5.60 1.16 -9.07
N PRO A 185 4.56 1.65 -8.33
CA PRO A 185 4.40 3.09 -8.12
C PRO A 185 5.54 3.69 -7.29
N GLY A 186 6.08 2.96 -6.31
CA GLY A 186 7.20 3.43 -5.52
C GLY A 186 8.45 3.71 -6.36
N ILE A 187 8.80 2.79 -7.26
CA ILE A 187 9.90 2.97 -8.21
C ILE A 187 9.62 4.13 -9.16
N GLN A 188 8.40 4.24 -9.69
CA GLN A 188 8.03 5.34 -10.58
C GLN A 188 8.16 6.70 -9.88
N PHE A 189 7.69 6.84 -8.64
CA PHE A 189 7.89 8.06 -7.85
C PHE A 189 9.36 8.36 -7.61
N HIS A 190 10.16 7.34 -7.30
CA HIS A 190 11.59 7.50 -7.08
C HIS A 190 12.33 8.01 -8.33
N LEU A 191 12.04 7.42 -9.48
CA LEU A 191 12.62 7.84 -10.76
C LEU A 191 12.20 9.27 -11.14
N ASP A 192 10.93 9.61 -10.95
CA ASP A 192 10.42 10.96 -11.21
C ASP A 192 11.03 11.98 -10.24
N TYR A 193 11.24 11.63 -8.98
CA TYR A 193 11.93 12.46 -8.00
C TYR A 193 13.39 12.71 -8.40
N LYS A 194 14.12 11.65 -8.79
CA LYS A 194 15.52 11.74 -9.21
C LYS A 194 15.69 12.62 -10.47
N LYS A 195 14.82 12.46 -11.47
CA LYS A 195 14.84 13.32 -12.67
C LYS A 195 14.69 14.80 -12.32
N ARG A 196 13.81 15.11 -11.36
CA ARG A 196 13.55 16.50 -10.92
C ARG A 196 14.70 17.08 -10.09
N SER A 197 15.36 16.27 -9.27
CA SER A 197 16.49 16.72 -8.45
C SER A 197 17.73 17.05 -9.28
N ASN A 198 17.91 16.38 -10.44
CA ASN A 198 19.06 16.59 -11.33
C ASN A 198 18.91 17.83 -12.24
N VAL A 199 17.72 18.47 -12.29
CA VAL A 199 17.44 19.66 -13.09
C VAL A 199 17.59 20.96 -12.26
N ARG A 200 17.84 20.84 -10.96
CA ARG A 200 18.15 21.94 -10.05
C ARG A 200 19.65 22.07 -9.88
#